data_8313e37eea2a500f5e73a4a2b6fe6776
#
_entry.id   8313e37eea2a500f5e73a4a2b6fe6776
#
_cell.length_a   1.000
_cell.length_b   1.000
_cell.length_c   1.000
_cell.angle_alpha   90.00
_cell.angle_beta   90.00
_cell.angle_gamma   90.00
#
_symmetry.space_group_name_H-M   'P 1'
#
loop_
_entity.id
_entity.type
_entity.pdbx_description
1 polymer ?
#
loop_
_entity_poly.entity_id
_entity_poly.type
_entity_poly.pdbx_seq_one_letter_code
_entity_poly.pdbx_strand_id
1 'polypeptide(L)' 'AADSTQVLVTDMDNITRRMDENKEISKQLKTETSVFTVL' A
#
# COMPACT_ATOMS: atom_id res chain seq x y z
N ALA A 1 -15.78 -9.17 23.37
CA ALA A 1 -15.13 -8.16 23.72
C ALA A 1 -13.69 -8.09 23.32
N ALA A 2 -12.88 -9.15 23.48
CA ALA A 2 -11.54 -9.16 22.93
C ALA A 2 -11.57 -8.94 21.42
N ASP A 3 -12.70 -9.14 20.86
CA ASP A 3 -12.89 -9.19 19.43
C ASP A 3 -12.77 -7.83 18.77
N SER A 4 -13.21 -6.76 19.43
CA SER A 4 -13.11 -5.41 18.86
C SER A 4 -11.67 -4.97 18.73
N THR A 5 -10.85 -5.27 19.73
CA THR A 5 -9.44 -4.91 19.70
C THR A 5 -8.70 -5.74 18.66
N GLN A 6 -9.03 -7.03 18.56
CA GLN A 6 -8.41 -7.91 17.58
C GLN A 6 -8.78 -7.49 16.15
N VAL A 7 -10.03 -7.12 15.95
CA VAL A 7 -10.49 -6.65 14.65
C VAL A 7 -9.74 -5.36 14.27
N LEU A 8 -9.57 -4.46 15.22
CA LEU A 8 -8.82 -3.23 14.98
C LEU A 8 -7.38 -3.51 14.60
N VAL A 9 -6.73 -4.42 15.33
CA VAL A 9 -5.34 -4.77 15.04
C VAL A 9 -5.23 -5.39 13.64
N THR A 10 -6.15 -6.27 13.31
CA THR A 10 -6.17 -6.91 12.00
C THR A 10 -6.41 -5.89 10.89
N ASP A 11 -7.32 -4.96 11.12
CA ASP A 11 -7.62 -3.91 10.16
C ASP A 11 -6.41 -3.01 9.95
N MET A 12 -5.73 -2.65 11.04
CA MET A 12 -4.52 -1.83 10.95
C MET A 12 -3.42 -2.54 10.19
N ASP A 13 -3.28 -3.84 10.41
CA ASP A 13 -2.30 -4.65 9.69
C ASP A 13 -2.61 -4.69 8.21
N ASN A 14 -3.88 -4.85 7.86
CA ASN A 14 -4.32 -4.84 6.48
C ASN A 14 -4.10 -3.48 5.83
N ILE A 15 -4.38 -2.42 6.55
CA ILE A 15 -4.17 -1.06 6.06
C ILE A 15 -2.69 -0.80 5.80
N THR A 16 -1.85 -1.22 6.73
CA THR A 16 -0.39 -1.06 6.59
C THR A 16 0.11 -1.81 5.35
N ARG A 17 -0.40 -3.01 5.13
CA ARG A 17 -0.03 -3.80 3.98
C ARG A 17 -0.46 -3.13 2.69
N ARG A 18 -1.69 -2.60 2.66
CA ARG A 18 -2.19 -1.89 1.49
C ARG A 18 -1.40 -0.61 1.21
N MET A 19 -0.98 0.07 2.25
CA MET A 19 -0.14 1.25 2.11
C MET A 19 1.20 0.87 1.50
N ASP A 20 1.77 -0.23 1.92
CA ASP A 20 3.03 -0.74 1.38
C ASP A 20 2.89 -1.08 -0.10
N GLU A 21 1.84 -1.81 -0.44
CA GLU A 21 1.55 -2.17 -1.83
C GLU A 21 1.31 -0.92 -2.68
N ASN A 22 0.58 0.03 -2.14
CA ASN A 22 0.29 1.28 -2.82
C ASN A 22 1.56 2.06 -3.10
N LYS A 23 2.46 2.07 -2.13
CA LYS A 23 3.75 2.73 -2.27
C LYS A 23 4.58 2.08 -3.38
N GLU A 24 4.54 0.75 -3.45
CA GLU A 24 5.24 0.01 -4.50
C GLU A 24 4.65 0.32 -5.87
N ILE A 25 3.33 0.34 -5.97
CA ILE A 25 2.64 0.65 -7.22
C ILE A 25 2.99 2.07 -7.66
N SER A 26 2.98 3.02 -6.75
CA SER A 26 3.33 4.41 -7.05
C SER A 26 4.75 4.52 -7.55
N LYS A 27 5.64 3.75 -6.97
CA LYS A 27 7.04 3.70 -7.37
C LYS A 27 7.18 3.16 -8.79
N GLN A 28 6.43 2.10 -9.09
CA GLN A 28 6.44 1.52 -10.43
C GLN A 28 5.87 2.48 -11.46
N LEU A 29 4.76 3.12 -11.14
CA LEU A 29 4.15 4.10 -12.01
C LEU A 29 5.10 5.25 -12.31
N LYS A 30 5.80 5.71 -11.30
CA LYS A 30 6.78 6.78 -11.46
C LYS A 30 7.90 6.36 -12.41
N THR A 31 8.36 5.13 -12.28
CA THR A 31 9.41 4.59 -13.15
C THR A 31 8.90 4.47 -14.58
N GLU A 32 7.71 3.93 -14.76
CA GLU A 32 7.13 3.76 -16.08
C GLU A 32 6.88 5.10 -16.77
N THR A 33 6.38 6.06 -16.01
CA THR A 33 6.14 7.41 -16.53
C THR A 33 7.45 8.07 -16.92
N SER A 34 8.48 7.85 -16.16
CA SER A 34 9.80 8.40 -16.44
C SER A 34 10.37 7.84 -17.75
N VAL A 35 10.20 6.55 -17.94
CA VAL A 35 10.63 5.89 -19.18
C VAL A 35 9.84 6.42 -20.37
N PHE A 36 8.56 6.59 -20.17
CA PHE A 36 7.67 7.10 -21.23
C PHE A 36 8.05 8.52 -21.61
N THR A 37 8.44 9.33 -20.65
CA THR A 37 8.81 10.72 -20.90
C THR A 37 10.13 10.81 -21.66
N VAL A 38 11.02 9.86 -21.45
CA VAL A 38 12.31 9.84 -22.13
C VAL A 38 12.18 9.37 -23.58
N LEU A 39 11.16 8.57 -23.83
CA LEU A 39 10.88 8.12 -25.17
C LEU A 39 10.23 9.18 -26.03
#